data_df983c293d1735eb38f9110e1ad6904b
#
_entry.id   df983c293d1735eb38f9110e1ad6904b
#
_cell.length_a   1.000
_cell.length_b   1.000
_cell.length_c   1.000
_cell.angle_alpha   90.00
_cell.angle_beta   90.00
_cell.angle_gamma   90.00
#
_symmetry.space_group_name_H-M   'P 1'
#
loop_
_entity.id
_entity.type
_entity.pdbx_description
1 polymer ?
#
loop_
_entity_poly.entity_id
_entity_poly.type
_entity_poly.pdbx_seq_one_letter_code
_entity_poly.pdbx_strand_id
1 'polypeptide(L)'
;MAEMKSAVELAMERLGKLKTDTDSVSLTDEQKQHLSDVRKQYDAKIAEKEIMLQSEIRKVIQRRPPQEAAATVQSLREQFHAAKKALQQELEEKITAIRAR
;
A
#
# COMPACT_ATOMS: atom_id res chain seq x y z
N MET A 1 -40.75 -6.56 -14.31
CA MET A 1 -39.94 -7.18 -15.15
C MET A 1 -38.60 -6.66 -15.10
N ALA A 2 -38.39 -5.48 -15.54
CA ALA A 2 -37.06 -4.91 -15.54
C ALA A 2 -36.47 -4.93 -14.16
N GLU A 3 -37.32 -4.71 -13.20
CA GLU A 3 -36.83 -4.66 -11.84
C GLU A 3 -36.24 -5.96 -11.42
N MET A 4 -36.92 -7.01 -11.77
CA MET A 4 -36.43 -8.30 -11.39
C MET A 4 -35.14 -8.59 -12.07
N LYS A 5 -35.08 -8.24 -13.34
CA LYS A 5 -33.85 -8.41 -14.03
C LYS A 5 -32.78 -7.60 -13.38
N SER A 6 -33.11 -6.40 -13.01
CA SER A 6 -32.12 -5.55 -12.36
C SER A 6 -31.58 -6.21 -11.12
N ALA A 7 -32.46 -6.77 -10.35
CA ALA A 7 -32.01 -7.42 -9.13
C ALA A 7 -31.11 -8.59 -9.44
N VAL A 8 -31.48 -9.35 -10.45
CA VAL A 8 -30.66 -10.49 -10.85
C VAL A 8 -29.35 -10.00 -11.39
N GLU A 9 -29.41 -8.95 -12.19
CA GLU A 9 -28.19 -8.42 -12.76
C GLU A 9 -27.28 -7.89 -11.69
N LEU A 10 -27.84 -7.23 -10.71
CA LEU A 10 -27.03 -6.75 -9.61
C LEU A 10 -26.38 -7.92 -8.88
N ALA A 11 -27.13 -8.98 -8.72
CA ALA A 11 -26.57 -10.16 -8.08
C ALA A 11 -25.46 -10.73 -8.93
N MET A 12 -25.66 -10.76 -10.22
CA MET A 12 -24.64 -11.27 -11.11
C MET A 12 -23.41 -10.39 -11.11
N GLU A 13 -23.62 -9.10 -11.08
CA GLU A 13 -22.50 -8.21 -11.01
C GLU A 13 -21.71 -8.44 -9.74
N ARG A 14 -22.41 -8.61 -8.66
CA ARG A 14 -21.74 -8.90 -7.42
C ARG A 14 -21.01 -10.20 -7.49
N LEU A 15 -21.60 -11.17 -8.14
CA LEU A 15 -20.91 -12.43 -8.33
C LEU A 15 -19.70 -12.27 -9.20
N GLY A 16 -19.82 -11.44 -10.21
CA GLY A 16 -18.68 -11.14 -11.05
C GLY A 16 -17.56 -10.50 -10.27
N LYS A 17 -17.91 -9.56 -9.44
CA LYS A 17 -16.93 -8.97 -8.57
C LYS A 17 -16.41 -9.98 -7.60
N LEU A 18 -17.28 -10.81 -7.12
CA LEU A 18 -16.87 -11.87 -6.21
C LEU A 18 -15.93 -12.85 -6.88
N LYS A 19 -16.06 -13.02 -8.17
CA LYS A 19 -15.10 -13.84 -8.83
C LYS A 19 -13.74 -13.24 -8.76
N THR A 20 -13.68 -11.95 -8.97
CA THR A 20 -12.45 -11.26 -8.76
C THR A 20 -12.05 -11.42 -7.31
N ASP A 21 -13.05 -11.37 -6.46
CA ASP A 21 -12.84 -11.48 -5.04
C ASP A 21 -13.01 -12.89 -4.54
N THR A 22 -13.11 -13.81 -5.44
CA THR A 22 -13.24 -15.20 -5.05
C THR A 22 -12.12 -15.59 -4.13
N ASP A 23 -10.95 -15.09 -4.42
CA ASP A 23 -9.82 -15.33 -3.56
C ASP A 23 -10.09 -14.80 -2.18
N SER A 24 -10.72 -13.64 -2.11
CA SER A 24 -11.05 -13.06 -0.82
C SER A 24 -12.09 -13.90 -0.11
N VAL A 25 -13.09 -14.35 -0.86
CA VAL A 25 -14.15 -15.15 -0.28
C VAL A 25 -13.61 -16.46 0.24
N SER A 26 -12.65 -17.01 -0.46
CA SER A 26 -12.08 -18.28 -0.05
C SER A 26 -11.00 -18.13 1.00
N LEU A 27 -10.68 -16.92 1.39
CA LEU A 27 -9.67 -16.70 2.42
C LEU A 27 -10.22 -17.12 3.78
N THR A 28 -9.37 -17.77 4.55
CA THR A 28 -9.71 -18.12 5.92
C THR A 28 -9.59 -16.88 6.80
N ASP A 29 -10.15 -16.97 7.98
CA ASP A 29 -10.01 -15.89 8.94
C ASP A 29 -8.56 -15.67 9.30
N GLU A 30 -7.79 -16.72 9.36
CA GLU A 30 -6.36 -16.62 9.64
C GLU A 30 -5.64 -15.85 8.53
N GLN A 31 -6.00 -16.14 7.29
CA GLN A 31 -5.40 -15.43 6.17
C GLN A 31 -5.76 -13.96 6.18
N LYS A 32 -7.01 -13.65 6.49
CA LYS A 32 -7.46 -12.27 6.58
C LYS A 32 -6.71 -11.52 7.67
N GLN A 33 -6.53 -12.17 8.80
CA GLN A 33 -5.79 -11.57 9.91
C GLN A 33 -4.33 -11.36 9.50
N HIS A 34 -3.75 -12.34 8.85
CA HIS A 34 -2.37 -12.24 8.40
C HIS A 34 -2.19 -11.09 7.41
N LEU A 35 -3.13 -10.95 6.48
CA LEU A 35 -3.10 -9.84 5.52
C LEU A 35 -3.16 -8.50 6.24
N SER A 36 -4.05 -8.38 7.22
CA SER A 36 -4.18 -7.17 7.99
C SER A 36 -2.89 -6.84 8.72
N ASP A 37 -2.30 -7.84 9.35
CA ASP A 37 -1.06 -7.65 10.10
C ASP A 37 0.08 -7.23 9.19
N VAL A 38 0.19 -7.86 8.03
CA VAL A 38 1.25 -7.53 7.09
C VAL A 38 1.10 -6.11 6.57
N ARG A 39 -0.13 -5.71 6.25
CA ARG A 39 -0.37 -4.35 5.80
C ARG A 39 0.02 -3.33 6.86
N LYS A 40 -0.34 -3.61 8.10
CA LYS A 40 0.01 -2.71 9.20
C LYS A 40 1.52 -2.61 9.37
N GLN A 41 2.22 -3.72 9.24
CA GLN A 41 3.66 -3.72 9.35
C GLN A 41 4.30 -2.85 8.27
N TYR A 42 3.81 -2.95 7.05
CA TYR A 42 4.38 -2.17 5.96
C TYR A 42 3.99 -0.71 6.03
N ASP A 43 2.77 -0.42 6.47
CA ASP A 43 2.37 0.97 6.71
C ASP A 43 3.28 1.60 7.75
N ALA A 44 3.60 0.85 8.80
CA ALA A 44 4.49 1.35 9.84
C ALA A 44 5.90 1.60 9.31
N LYS A 45 6.40 0.69 8.47
CA LYS A 45 7.72 0.87 7.88
C LYS A 45 7.79 2.10 7.00
N ILE A 46 6.75 2.32 6.21
CA ILE A 46 6.70 3.49 5.34
C ILE A 46 6.58 4.77 6.16
N ALA A 47 5.74 4.74 7.18
CA ALA A 47 5.58 5.91 8.06
C ALA A 47 6.89 6.26 8.77
N GLU A 48 7.63 5.26 9.19
CA GLU A 48 8.91 5.45 9.83
C GLU A 48 9.90 6.15 8.89
N LYS A 49 9.96 5.68 7.64
CA LYS A 49 10.83 6.30 6.65
C LYS A 49 10.42 7.73 6.36
N GLU A 50 9.13 8.00 6.37
CA GLU A 50 8.64 9.34 6.14
C GLU A 50 9.04 10.27 7.27
N ILE A 51 8.96 9.80 8.50
CA ILE A 51 9.38 10.59 9.66
C ILE A 51 10.87 10.87 9.58
N MET A 52 11.65 9.87 9.21
CA MET A 52 13.08 10.04 9.06
C MET A 52 13.40 11.04 7.94
N LEU A 53 12.66 10.97 6.86
CA LEU A 53 12.84 11.91 5.75
C LEU A 53 12.63 13.34 6.23
N GLN A 54 11.53 13.58 6.94
CA GLN A 54 11.23 14.92 7.41
C GLN A 54 12.30 15.42 8.38
N SER A 55 12.80 14.54 9.23
CA SER A 55 13.86 14.89 10.15
C SER A 55 15.13 15.27 9.40
N GLU A 56 15.50 14.49 8.40
CA GLU A 56 16.68 14.78 7.61
C GLU A 56 16.54 16.07 6.82
N ILE A 57 15.36 16.33 6.28
CA ILE A 57 15.11 17.56 5.54
C ILE A 57 15.31 18.76 6.46
N ARG A 58 14.78 18.68 7.67
CA ARG A 58 14.95 19.80 8.61
C ARG A 58 16.41 20.05 8.93
N LYS A 59 17.18 18.99 9.13
CA LYS A 59 18.60 19.13 9.41
C LYS A 59 19.33 19.77 8.24
N VAL A 60 18.99 19.36 7.03
CA VAL A 60 19.63 19.90 5.85
C VAL A 60 19.32 21.38 5.71
N ILE A 61 18.07 21.75 5.90
CA ILE A 61 17.66 23.14 5.77
C ILE A 61 18.37 24.02 6.80
N GLN A 62 18.58 23.51 7.99
CA GLN A 62 19.25 24.26 9.05
C GLN A 62 20.74 24.41 8.84
N ARG A 63 21.37 23.45 8.17
CA ARG A 63 22.82 23.38 8.11
C ARG A 63 23.43 23.85 6.79
N ARG A 64 22.64 23.94 5.74
CA ARG A 64 23.16 24.23 4.42
C ARG A 64 22.52 25.47 3.81
N PRO A 65 23.27 26.17 2.94
CA PRO A 65 22.68 27.28 2.20
C PRO A 65 21.50 26.81 1.37
N PRO A 66 20.54 27.68 1.08
CA PRO A 66 19.32 27.29 0.40
C PRO A 66 19.51 26.52 -0.90
N GLN A 67 20.50 26.88 -1.68
CA GLN A 67 20.71 26.21 -2.95
C GLN A 67 21.17 24.76 -2.77
N GLU A 68 22.12 24.57 -1.85
CA GLU A 68 22.60 23.24 -1.56
C GLU A 68 21.53 22.42 -0.86
N ALA A 69 20.78 23.08 0.01
CA ALA A 69 19.70 22.39 0.72
C ALA A 69 18.66 21.88 -0.26
N ALA A 70 18.30 22.68 -1.25
CA ALA A 70 17.29 22.27 -2.22
C ALA A 70 17.71 21.01 -2.97
N ALA A 71 18.95 20.94 -3.41
CA ALA A 71 19.43 19.78 -4.13
C ALA A 71 19.45 18.54 -3.24
N THR A 72 19.90 18.70 -2.01
CA THR A 72 19.97 17.59 -1.07
C THR A 72 18.57 17.10 -0.71
N VAL A 73 17.64 18.04 -0.49
CA VAL A 73 16.27 17.67 -0.19
C VAL A 73 15.65 16.90 -1.34
N GLN A 74 15.90 17.33 -2.57
CA GLN A 74 15.39 16.63 -3.74
C GLN A 74 15.91 15.18 -3.78
N SER A 75 17.19 15.02 -3.52
CA SER A 75 17.79 13.68 -3.49
C SER A 75 17.19 12.82 -2.39
N LEU A 76 16.96 13.40 -1.21
CA LEU A 76 16.35 12.67 -0.11
C LEU A 76 14.92 12.21 -0.47
N ARG A 77 14.17 13.09 -1.11
CA ARG A 77 12.82 12.75 -1.52
C ARG A 77 12.81 11.63 -2.56
N GLU A 78 13.75 11.67 -3.47
CA GLU A 78 13.86 10.61 -4.47
C GLU A 78 14.20 9.28 -3.84
N GLN A 79 15.12 9.30 -2.89
CA GLN A 79 15.48 8.08 -2.17
C GLN A 79 14.28 7.53 -1.40
N PHE A 80 13.50 8.42 -0.79
CA PHE A 80 12.32 8.00 -0.06
C PHE A 80 11.30 7.35 -1.00
N HIS A 81 11.06 7.97 -2.15
CA HIS A 81 10.10 7.42 -3.10
C HIS A 81 10.53 6.05 -3.61
N ALA A 82 11.82 5.88 -3.85
CA ALA A 82 12.33 4.59 -4.29
C ALA A 82 12.15 3.54 -3.20
N ALA A 83 12.46 3.90 -1.96
CA ALA A 83 12.31 2.98 -0.84
C ALA A 83 10.84 2.63 -0.62
N LYS A 84 9.97 3.62 -0.71
CA LYS A 84 8.53 3.39 -0.54
C LYS A 84 8.02 2.45 -1.62
N LYS A 85 8.43 2.68 -2.85
CA LYS A 85 8.00 1.83 -3.96
C LYS A 85 8.46 0.39 -3.75
N ALA A 86 9.70 0.21 -3.30
CA ALA A 86 10.22 -1.12 -3.03
C ALA A 86 9.42 -1.81 -1.94
N LEU A 87 9.08 -1.08 -0.88
CA LEU A 87 8.28 -1.65 0.20
C LEU A 87 6.88 -2.01 -0.27
N GLN A 88 6.30 -1.18 -1.12
CA GLN A 88 4.98 -1.48 -1.66
C GLN A 88 5.00 -2.71 -2.54
N GLN A 89 6.06 -2.92 -3.28
CA GLN A 89 6.21 -4.13 -4.09
C GLN A 89 6.37 -5.36 -3.22
N GLU A 90 7.17 -5.27 -2.16
CA GLU A 90 7.30 -6.37 -1.22
C GLU A 90 5.97 -6.72 -0.61
N LEU A 91 5.21 -5.70 -0.22
CA LEU A 91 3.90 -5.89 0.36
C LEU A 91 2.98 -6.63 -0.61
N GLU A 92 2.97 -6.20 -1.87
CA GLU A 92 2.14 -6.85 -2.87
C GLU A 92 2.52 -8.32 -3.04
N GLU A 93 3.80 -8.60 -3.04
CA GLU A 93 4.26 -9.98 -3.16
C GLU A 93 3.83 -10.82 -1.97
N LYS A 94 3.90 -10.26 -0.79
CA LYS A 94 3.47 -10.98 0.41
C LYS A 94 1.97 -11.21 0.42
N ILE A 95 1.22 -10.20 -0.01
CA ILE A 95 -0.23 -10.34 -0.11
C ILE A 95 -0.58 -11.45 -1.09
N THR A 96 0.07 -11.46 -2.23
CA THR A 96 -0.16 -12.49 -3.24
C THR A 96 0.16 -13.87 -2.68
N ALA A 97 1.28 -13.99 -1.99
CA ALA A 97 1.68 -15.27 -1.41
C ALA A 97 0.67 -15.76 -0.37
N ILE A 98 0.17 -14.85 0.46
CA ILE A 98 -0.80 -15.24 1.47
C ILE A 98 -2.10 -15.68 0.81
N ARG A 99 -2.53 -15.00 -0.21
CA ARG A 99 -3.76 -15.35 -0.91
C ARG A 99 -3.66 -16.67 -1.65
N ALA A 100 -2.46 -17.01 -2.06
CA ALA A 100 -2.24 -18.23 -2.83
C ALA A 100 -2.22 -19.49 -1.99
N ARG A 101 -2.20 -19.40 -0.67
CA ARG A 101 -2.13 -20.57 0.22
C ARG A 101 -3.38 -21.40 0.27
#